data_97d5f1a115f736e38c96fec2ced39b2d
#
_entry.id   97d5f1a115f736e38c96fec2ced39b2d
#
_cell.length_a   1.000
_cell.length_b   1.000
_cell.length_c   1.000
_cell.angle_alpha   90.00
_cell.angle_beta   90.00
_cell.angle_gamma   90.00
#
_symmetry.space_group_name_H-M   'P 1'
#
loop_
_entity.id
_entity.type
_entity.pdbx_description
1 polymer ?
#
loop_
_entity_poly.entity_id
_entity_poly.type
_entity_poly.pdbx_seq_one_letter_code
_entity_poly.pdbx_strand_id
1 'polypeptide(L)'
;MSSRHPIIAITGSSGAGTSTTTESFEHIFRSLGVTSATVEGDSFHRYSRQEMDMEKRKAKEQQLKISYFGDAANDFDALEKLFKDYSATGKGKMRRYLHTFDEAVPYNQMPGTFTPWEELGDGTDLLFYEGLHGGVVTEKNDVAKHVDLLIGMVPIVNLEWIQKIIRDTDKRGHSREAVTQSIVRSMEDYISFITPQFSRTHINFQRVPTVDTSNPFSAKAIPTLDESFVVIRCRESSQLDFPYYLSMIDGSFMSRINTLVVPGGKMGLAMELLLTPMIKDLMLRKNEVNTQLDWMSGL
;
A
#
# COMPACT_ATOMS: atom_id res chain seq x y z
N MET A 1 3.66 -4.71 21.00
CA MET A 1 4.62 -5.77 21.40
C MET A 1 5.40 -6.12 20.18
N SER A 2 6.73 -6.24 20.24
CA SER A 2 7.58 -6.62 19.09
C SER A 2 7.21 -8.01 18.63
N SER A 3 6.84 -8.15 17.36
CA SER A 3 6.43 -9.42 16.76
C SER A 3 7.66 -10.26 16.41
N ARG A 4 7.58 -11.57 16.63
CA ARG A 4 8.61 -12.52 16.17
C ARG A 4 8.72 -12.55 14.64
N HIS A 5 7.61 -12.35 13.99
CA HIS A 5 7.49 -12.28 12.54
C HIS A 5 6.83 -10.95 12.16
N PRO A 6 7.61 -9.87 12.04
CA PRO A 6 7.06 -8.53 11.84
C PRO A 6 6.40 -8.37 10.47
N ILE A 7 5.42 -7.47 10.45
CA ILE A 7 4.65 -7.12 9.26
C ILE A 7 4.82 -5.64 8.96
N ILE A 8 5.29 -5.34 7.76
CA ILE A 8 5.29 -4.00 7.18
C ILE A 8 4.18 -3.94 6.15
N ALA A 9 3.29 -2.97 6.28
CA ALA A 9 2.22 -2.81 5.31
C ALA A 9 2.22 -1.39 4.74
N ILE A 10 2.08 -1.30 3.42
CA ILE A 10 1.76 -0.08 2.70
C ILE A 10 0.27 -0.09 2.40
N THR A 11 -0.40 1.00 2.77
CA THR A 11 -1.81 1.21 2.42
C THR A 11 -1.96 2.49 1.61
N GLY A 12 -2.85 2.45 0.63
CA GLY A 12 -3.15 3.61 -0.21
C GLY A 12 -3.24 3.28 -1.68
N SER A 13 -3.61 4.30 -2.46
CA SER A 13 -3.87 4.15 -3.89
C SER A 13 -2.61 3.90 -4.68
N SER A 14 -2.68 2.98 -5.63
CA SER A 14 -1.62 2.65 -6.61
C SER A 14 -1.18 3.84 -7.48
N GLY A 15 -1.92 4.95 -7.48
CA GLY A 15 -1.57 6.17 -8.21
C GLY A 15 -0.55 7.08 -7.51
N ALA A 16 -0.20 6.82 -6.26
CA ALA A 16 0.65 7.71 -5.47
C ALA A 16 2.17 7.54 -5.69
N GLY A 17 2.60 6.72 -6.66
CA GLY A 17 4.03 6.51 -6.96
C GLY A 17 4.52 5.10 -6.60
N THR A 18 3.73 4.08 -6.88
CA THR A 18 4.00 2.68 -6.52
C THR A 18 5.34 2.16 -7.01
N SER A 19 5.76 2.47 -8.25
CA SER A 19 7.07 2.04 -8.77
C SER A 19 8.22 2.55 -7.90
N THR A 20 8.24 3.85 -7.56
CA THR A 20 9.27 4.44 -6.69
C THR A 20 9.24 3.81 -5.29
N THR A 21 8.05 3.50 -4.80
CA THR A 21 7.87 2.89 -3.48
C THR A 21 8.46 1.48 -3.46
N THR A 22 8.10 0.62 -4.42
CA THR A 22 8.63 -0.76 -4.52
C THR A 22 10.14 -0.77 -4.67
N GLU A 23 10.70 0.05 -5.56
CA GLU A 23 12.14 0.19 -5.76
C GLU A 23 12.87 0.62 -4.47
N SER A 24 12.31 1.59 -3.74
CA SER A 24 12.89 2.04 -2.46
C SER A 24 12.90 0.93 -1.42
N PHE A 25 11.82 0.14 -1.30
CA PHE A 25 11.78 -0.98 -0.35
C PHE A 25 12.72 -2.11 -0.75
N GLU A 26 12.81 -2.47 -2.02
CA GLU A 26 13.79 -3.44 -2.51
C GLU A 26 15.22 -3.02 -2.19
N HIS A 27 15.54 -1.72 -2.37
CA HIS A 27 16.84 -1.18 -2.03
C HIS A 27 17.11 -1.24 -0.51
N ILE A 28 16.14 -0.83 0.32
CA ILE A 28 16.24 -0.88 1.78
C ILE A 28 16.44 -2.33 2.25
N PHE A 29 15.61 -3.27 1.82
CA PHE A 29 15.71 -4.67 2.24
C PHE A 29 17.04 -5.28 1.83
N ARG A 30 17.50 -5.02 0.60
CA ARG A 30 18.83 -5.47 0.13
C ARG A 30 19.96 -4.88 0.97
N SER A 31 19.92 -3.58 1.29
CA SER A 31 20.94 -2.90 2.07
C SER A 31 21.03 -3.40 3.51
N LEU A 32 19.91 -3.83 4.08
CA LEU A 32 19.82 -4.38 5.43
C LEU A 32 20.01 -5.90 5.48
N GLY A 33 20.12 -6.57 4.34
CA GLY A 33 20.18 -8.04 4.26
C GLY A 33 18.90 -8.72 4.74
N VAL A 34 17.73 -8.07 4.55
CA VAL A 34 16.42 -8.53 5.00
C VAL A 34 15.73 -9.27 3.86
N THR A 35 15.18 -10.46 4.15
CA THR A 35 14.37 -11.26 3.23
C THR A 35 12.91 -11.09 3.56
N SER A 36 12.10 -10.65 2.57
CA SER A 36 10.66 -10.43 2.76
C SER A 36 9.80 -11.46 2.04
N ALA A 37 8.69 -11.85 2.67
CA ALA A 37 7.54 -12.44 1.98
C ALA A 37 6.70 -11.28 1.43
N THR A 38 6.73 -11.05 0.12
CA THR A 38 5.99 -9.94 -0.52
C THR A 38 4.61 -10.40 -0.95
N VAL A 39 3.59 -9.65 -0.54
CA VAL A 39 2.17 -9.94 -0.82
C VAL A 39 1.47 -8.70 -1.36
N GLU A 40 0.84 -8.85 -2.50
CA GLU A 40 0.03 -7.80 -3.14
C GLU A 40 -1.41 -7.85 -2.66
N GLY A 41 -2.00 -6.69 -2.37
CA GLY A 41 -3.36 -6.57 -1.86
C GLY A 41 -4.44 -7.08 -2.81
N ASP A 42 -4.21 -7.00 -4.11
CA ASP A 42 -5.13 -7.50 -5.13
C ASP A 42 -5.34 -9.03 -5.05
N SER A 43 -4.42 -9.76 -4.38
CA SER A 43 -4.55 -11.17 -4.03
C SER A 43 -5.82 -11.49 -3.22
N PHE A 44 -6.33 -10.50 -2.48
CA PHE A 44 -7.50 -10.64 -1.60
C PHE A 44 -8.79 -10.13 -2.22
N HIS A 45 -8.82 -9.78 -3.51
CA HIS A 45 -10.10 -9.57 -4.20
C HIS A 45 -10.91 -10.87 -4.20
N ARG A 46 -12.23 -10.75 -3.96
CA ARG A 46 -13.14 -11.92 -3.97
C ARG A 46 -13.35 -12.44 -5.37
N TYR A 47 -13.34 -11.55 -6.35
CA TYR A 47 -13.81 -11.79 -7.72
C TYR A 47 -12.69 -11.61 -8.74
N SER A 48 -12.61 -12.52 -9.70
CA SER A 48 -11.90 -12.29 -10.96
C SER A 48 -12.48 -11.08 -11.69
N ARG A 49 -11.79 -10.62 -12.72
CA ARG A 49 -12.26 -9.47 -13.51
C ARG A 49 -13.66 -9.69 -14.11
N GLN A 50 -13.91 -10.90 -14.65
CA GLN A 50 -15.19 -11.23 -15.24
C GLN A 50 -16.30 -11.33 -14.18
N GLU A 51 -16.03 -11.98 -13.05
CA GLU A 51 -16.98 -12.07 -11.94
C GLU A 51 -17.29 -10.69 -11.36
N MET A 52 -16.30 -9.83 -11.18
CA MET A 52 -16.50 -8.46 -10.70
C MET A 52 -17.39 -7.64 -11.65
N ASP A 53 -17.26 -7.85 -12.95
CA ASP A 53 -18.11 -7.17 -13.93
C ASP A 53 -19.56 -7.69 -13.86
N MET A 54 -19.76 -8.98 -13.59
CA MET A 54 -21.10 -9.54 -13.34
C MET A 54 -21.69 -9.00 -12.04
N GLU A 55 -20.90 -8.96 -10.95
CA GLU A 55 -21.38 -8.41 -9.67
C GLU A 55 -21.73 -6.92 -9.75
N LYS A 56 -20.97 -6.13 -10.51
CA LYS A 56 -21.31 -4.71 -10.80
C LYS A 56 -22.63 -4.57 -11.53
N ARG A 57 -22.95 -5.48 -12.47
CA ARG A 57 -24.25 -5.47 -13.18
C ARG A 57 -25.39 -5.80 -12.23
N LYS A 58 -25.26 -6.87 -11.43
CA LYS A 58 -26.26 -7.24 -10.42
C LYS A 58 -26.48 -6.14 -9.40
N ALA A 59 -25.40 -5.56 -8.87
CA ALA A 59 -25.47 -4.45 -7.93
C ALA A 59 -26.23 -3.24 -8.52
N LYS A 60 -25.97 -2.94 -9.81
CA LYS A 60 -26.69 -1.86 -10.51
C LYS A 60 -28.19 -2.11 -10.60
N GLU A 61 -28.62 -3.35 -10.91
CA GLU A 61 -30.03 -3.75 -10.96
C GLU A 61 -30.71 -3.62 -9.58
N GLN A 62 -29.97 -3.87 -8.51
CA GLN A 62 -30.43 -3.78 -7.13
C GLN A 62 -30.25 -2.38 -6.51
N GLN A 63 -29.78 -1.40 -7.28
CA GLN A 63 -29.42 -0.05 -6.81
C GLN A 63 -28.33 -0.05 -5.72
N LEU A 64 -27.54 -1.11 -5.65
CA LEU A 64 -26.39 -1.24 -4.76
C LEU A 64 -25.10 -0.78 -5.46
N LYS A 65 -24.09 -0.50 -4.67
CA LYS A 65 -22.76 -0.14 -5.16
C LYS A 65 -21.77 -1.23 -4.77
N ILE A 66 -20.84 -1.53 -5.65
CA ILE A 66 -19.70 -2.40 -5.40
C ILE A 66 -18.47 -1.81 -6.04
N SER A 67 -17.39 -1.74 -5.30
CA SER A 67 -16.09 -1.27 -5.78
C SER A 67 -14.95 -2.09 -5.17
N TYR A 68 -13.76 -2.00 -5.77
CA TYR A 68 -12.55 -2.60 -5.21
C TYR A 68 -12.06 -1.95 -3.91
N PHE A 69 -12.67 -0.85 -3.47
CA PHE A 69 -12.35 -0.22 -2.18
C PHE A 69 -13.12 -0.84 -1.01
N GLY A 70 -14.29 -1.46 -1.26
CA GLY A 70 -15.20 -1.95 -0.23
C GLY A 70 -15.04 -3.44 0.10
N ASP A 71 -15.67 -3.84 1.20
CA ASP A 71 -15.68 -5.20 1.73
C ASP A 71 -16.39 -6.22 0.82
N ALA A 72 -17.40 -5.76 0.07
CA ALA A 72 -18.12 -6.61 -0.86
C ALA A 72 -17.21 -7.22 -1.95
N ALA A 73 -16.15 -6.53 -2.34
CA ALA A 73 -15.21 -6.98 -3.36
C ALA A 73 -13.90 -7.55 -2.80
N ASN A 74 -13.67 -7.47 -1.48
CA ASN A 74 -12.43 -7.89 -0.86
C ASN A 74 -12.67 -8.90 0.27
N ASP A 75 -11.75 -9.84 0.41
CA ASP A 75 -11.76 -10.86 1.46
C ASP A 75 -10.89 -10.40 2.64
N PHE A 76 -11.46 -9.53 3.49
CA PHE A 76 -10.76 -9.03 4.67
C PHE A 76 -10.55 -10.12 5.72
N ASP A 77 -11.37 -11.16 5.75
CA ASP A 77 -11.17 -12.31 6.63
C ASP A 77 -9.90 -13.07 6.26
N ALA A 78 -9.68 -13.32 4.97
CA ALA A 78 -8.46 -13.96 4.48
C ALA A 78 -7.22 -13.06 4.68
N LEU A 79 -7.34 -11.76 4.48
CA LEU A 79 -6.25 -10.79 4.69
C LEU A 79 -5.85 -10.73 6.18
N GLU A 80 -6.82 -10.57 7.08
CA GLU A 80 -6.55 -10.55 8.52
C GLU A 80 -5.98 -11.88 9.00
N LYS A 81 -6.51 -13.00 8.49
CA LYS A 81 -6.00 -14.33 8.78
C LYS A 81 -4.53 -14.48 8.38
N LEU A 82 -4.14 -14.02 7.17
CA LEU A 82 -2.74 -14.03 6.75
C LEU A 82 -1.87 -13.26 7.73
N PHE A 83 -2.24 -12.03 8.09
CA PHE A 83 -1.44 -11.20 8.98
C PHE A 83 -1.32 -11.81 10.37
N LYS A 84 -2.42 -12.33 10.92
CA LYS A 84 -2.44 -13.04 12.19
C LYS A 84 -1.57 -14.28 12.18
N ASP A 85 -1.72 -15.15 11.19
CA ASP A 85 -0.97 -16.39 11.09
C ASP A 85 0.53 -16.12 10.90
N TYR A 86 0.88 -15.16 10.01
CA TYR A 86 2.27 -14.79 9.79
C TYR A 86 2.92 -14.19 11.05
N SER A 87 2.27 -13.26 11.72
CA SER A 87 2.81 -12.66 12.95
C SER A 87 3.06 -13.70 14.06
N ALA A 88 2.28 -14.76 14.09
CA ALA A 88 2.40 -15.84 15.08
C ALA A 88 3.43 -16.91 14.68
N THR A 89 3.53 -17.25 13.41
CA THR A 89 4.24 -18.46 12.95
C THR A 89 5.29 -18.23 11.86
N GLY A 90 5.33 -17.06 11.24
CA GLY A 90 6.12 -16.79 10.03
C GLY A 90 5.58 -17.50 8.77
N LYS A 91 4.37 -18.04 8.83
CA LYS A 91 3.74 -18.80 7.74
C LYS A 91 2.42 -18.18 7.33
N GLY A 92 2.00 -18.48 6.11
CA GLY A 92 0.72 -18.02 5.58
C GLY A 92 0.52 -18.46 4.15
N LYS A 93 -0.63 -18.10 3.59
CA LYS A 93 -0.99 -18.41 2.21
C LYS A 93 -1.26 -17.14 1.44
N MET A 94 -0.83 -17.12 0.18
CA MET A 94 -1.13 -16.08 -0.75
C MET A 94 -1.53 -16.67 -2.10
N ARG A 95 -2.09 -15.85 -2.95
CA ARG A 95 -2.27 -16.09 -4.39
C ARG A 95 -1.92 -14.79 -5.12
N ARG A 96 -1.80 -14.82 -6.44
CA ARG A 96 -1.54 -13.64 -7.24
C ARG A 96 -2.74 -13.31 -8.09
N TYR A 97 -3.05 -12.05 -8.23
CA TYR A 97 -3.98 -11.57 -9.23
C TYR A 97 -3.19 -11.24 -10.50
N LEU A 98 -3.54 -11.85 -11.60
CA LEU A 98 -2.81 -11.75 -12.87
C LEU A 98 -3.38 -10.60 -13.70
N HIS A 99 -2.67 -9.47 -13.75
CA HIS A 99 -3.16 -8.26 -14.40
C HIS A 99 -3.03 -8.28 -15.92
N THR A 100 -1.93 -8.86 -16.42
CA THR A 100 -1.50 -8.84 -17.82
C THR A 100 -1.34 -10.24 -18.40
N PHE A 101 -1.21 -10.33 -19.72
CA PHE A 101 -0.91 -11.59 -20.40
C PHE A 101 0.45 -12.15 -19.99
N ASP A 102 1.46 -11.28 -19.85
CA ASP A 102 2.81 -11.69 -19.46
C ASP A 102 2.83 -12.33 -18.09
N GLU A 103 2.01 -11.85 -17.15
CA GLU A 103 1.83 -12.44 -15.82
C GLU A 103 1.02 -13.74 -15.85
N ALA A 104 0.08 -13.89 -16.78
CA ALA A 104 -0.86 -15.01 -16.84
C ALA A 104 -0.31 -16.23 -17.57
N VAL A 105 0.50 -16.03 -18.60
CA VAL A 105 1.08 -17.11 -19.46
C VAL A 105 1.84 -18.16 -18.65
N PRO A 106 2.74 -17.81 -17.69
CA PRO A 106 3.46 -18.80 -16.89
C PRO A 106 2.54 -19.74 -16.09
N TYR A 107 1.33 -19.31 -15.76
CA TYR A 107 0.33 -20.08 -15.01
C TYR A 107 -0.72 -20.77 -15.90
N ASN A 108 -0.59 -20.64 -17.22
CA ASN A 108 -1.59 -21.10 -18.19
C ASN A 108 -3.00 -20.57 -17.88
N GLN A 109 -3.10 -19.30 -17.55
CA GLN A 109 -4.33 -18.61 -17.19
C GLN A 109 -4.59 -17.38 -18.06
N MET A 110 -5.75 -16.77 -17.88
CA MET A 110 -6.14 -15.53 -18.53
C MET A 110 -5.91 -14.32 -17.62
N PRO A 111 -5.60 -13.14 -18.17
CA PRO A 111 -5.55 -11.90 -17.37
C PRO A 111 -6.85 -11.63 -16.63
N GLY A 112 -6.73 -11.15 -15.41
CA GLY A 112 -7.88 -10.86 -14.55
C GLY A 112 -8.36 -12.06 -13.74
N THR A 113 -7.56 -13.12 -13.64
CA THR A 113 -7.81 -14.30 -12.79
C THR A 113 -6.78 -14.39 -11.67
N PHE A 114 -6.88 -15.42 -10.83
CA PHE A 114 -5.98 -15.67 -9.72
C PHE A 114 -5.18 -16.95 -9.94
N THR A 115 -3.95 -16.98 -9.42
CA THR A 115 -3.25 -18.25 -9.23
C THR A 115 -3.94 -19.09 -8.15
N PRO A 116 -3.67 -20.41 -8.06
CA PRO A 116 -3.99 -21.16 -6.86
C PRO A 116 -3.36 -20.55 -5.61
N TRP A 117 -3.95 -20.83 -4.44
CA TRP A 117 -3.34 -20.47 -3.16
C TRP A 117 -2.07 -21.28 -2.93
N GLU A 118 -1.00 -20.62 -2.58
CA GLU A 118 0.31 -21.20 -2.28
C GLU A 118 0.81 -20.77 -0.91
N GLU A 119 1.64 -21.58 -0.26
CA GLU A 119 2.28 -21.21 0.99
C GLU A 119 3.33 -20.14 0.74
N LEU A 120 3.47 -19.19 1.67
CA LEU A 120 4.60 -18.25 1.67
C LEU A 120 5.92 -19.02 1.83
N GLY A 121 6.98 -18.53 1.18
CA GLY A 121 8.30 -19.13 1.30
C GLY A 121 8.79 -19.15 2.74
N ASP A 122 9.46 -20.24 3.12
CA ASP A 122 10.07 -20.37 4.44
C ASP A 122 11.30 -19.44 4.60
N GLY A 123 11.62 -19.09 5.85
CA GLY A 123 12.86 -18.37 6.19
C GLY A 123 12.83 -16.88 5.88
N THR A 124 11.66 -16.28 5.73
CA THR A 124 11.54 -14.83 5.56
C THR A 124 11.68 -14.09 6.89
N ASP A 125 12.29 -12.90 6.83
CA ASP A 125 12.49 -12.05 8.00
C ASP A 125 11.26 -11.27 8.39
N LEU A 126 10.47 -10.88 7.40
CA LEU A 126 9.24 -10.13 7.57
C LEU A 126 8.24 -10.41 6.44
N LEU A 127 6.96 -10.07 6.69
CA LEU A 127 5.96 -9.95 5.64
C LEU A 127 5.90 -8.50 5.18
N PHE A 128 5.97 -8.30 3.87
CA PHE A 128 5.78 -7.00 3.22
C PHE A 128 4.49 -7.02 2.40
N TYR A 129 3.54 -6.21 2.79
CA TYR A 129 2.25 -6.07 2.10
C TYR A 129 2.17 -4.72 1.40
N GLU A 130 1.76 -4.71 0.14
CA GLU A 130 1.41 -3.50 -0.61
C GLU A 130 0.00 -3.62 -1.17
N GLY A 131 -0.87 -2.65 -0.83
CA GLY A 131 -2.23 -2.65 -1.36
C GLY A 131 -3.14 -1.59 -0.76
N LEU A 132 -4.41 -1.69 -1.10
CA LEU A 132 -5.42 -0.70 -0.66
C LEU A 132 -5.80 -0.83 0.82
N HIS A 133 -5.60 -2.00 1.44
CA HIS A 133 -6.27 -2.36 2.69
C HIS A 133 -5.31 -2.80 3.80
N GLY A 134 -4.03 -2.39 3.73
CA GLY A 134 -3.01 -2.79 4.70
C GLY A 134 -3.27 -2.37 6.15
N GLY A 135 -4.13 -1.38 6.37
CA GLY A 135 -4.53 -0.89 7.69
C GLY A 135 -6.05 -0.85 7.89
N VAL A 136 -6.81 -1.66 7.14
CA VAL A 136 -8.27 -1.64 7.20
C VAL A 136 -8.79 -2.15 8.55
N VAL A 137 -9.80 -1.44 9.08
CA VAL A 137 -10.55 -1.81 10.27
C VAL A 137 -12.03 -1.67 9.95
N THR A 138 -12.79 -2.72 10.20
CA THR A 138 -14.24 -2.80 10.05
C THR A 138 -14.87 -3.27 11.36
N GLU A 139 -16.17 -3.46 11.40
CA GLU A 139 -16.84 -4.07 12.55
C GLU A 139 -16.39 -5.52 12.81
N LYS A 140 -15.95 -6.24 11.76
CA LYS A 140 -15.57 -7.65 11.83
C LYS A 140 -14.08 -7.89 11.82
N ASN A 141 -13.33 -7.03 11.15
CA ASN A 141 -11.91 -7.22 10.91
C ASN A 141 -11.09 -6.06 11.44
N ASP A 142 -9.92 -6.36 11.98
CA ASP A 142 -8.92 -5.37 12.36
C ASP A 142 -7.53 -5.82 11.86
N VAL A 143 -7.27 -5.52 10.59
CA VAL A 143 -5.98 -5.83 9.95
C VAL A 143 -4.86 -4.99 10.56
N ALA A 144 -5.15 -3.72 10.89
CA ALA A 144 -4.15 -2.78 11.39
C ALA A 144 -3.47 -3.23 12.69
N LYS A 145 -4.16 -3.99 13.55
CA LYS A 145 -3.60 -4.46 14.85
C LYS A 145 -2.44 -5.44 14.71
N HIS A 146 -2.29 -6.07 13.53
CA HIS A 146 -1.24 -7.04 13.26
C HIS A 146 0.00 -6.41 12.58
N VAL A 147 -0.07 -5.12 12.23
CA VAL A 147 0.98 -4.43 11.47
C VAL A 147 1.94 -3.71 12.39
N ASP A 148 3.23 -4.03 12.32
CA ASP A 148 4.28 -3.42 13.12
C ASP A 148 4.71 -2.05 12.55
N LEU A 149 4.72 -1.90 11.21
CA LEU A 149 5.00 -0.64 10.53
C LEU A 149 3.99 -0.41 9.41
N LEU A 150 3.01 0.46 9.65
CA LEU A 150 1.99 0.84 8.68
C LEU A 150 2.35 2.17 8.02
N ILE A 151 2.48 2.15 6.69
CA ILE A 151 2.89 3.28 5.86
C ILE A 151 1.73 3.67 4.96
N GLY A 152 1.40 4.96 4.94
CA GLY A 152 0.35 5.50 4.11
C GLY A 152 0.89 6.18 2.85
N MET A 153 0.47 5.71 1.68
CA MET A 153 0.60 6.45 0.43
C MET A 153 -0.68 7.25 0.22
N VAL A 154 -0.71 8.46 0.77
CA VAL A 154 -1.92 9.28 0.86
C VAL A 154 -2.14 10.03 -0.46
N PRO A 155 -3.22 9.77 -1.17
CA PRO A 155 -3.48 10.47 -2.43
C PRO A 155 -3.94 11.92 -2.19
N ILE A 156 -3.60 12.79 -3.13
CA ILE A 156 -4.39 13.99 -3.40
C ILE A 156 -5.48 13.54 -4.37
N VAL A 157 -6.74 13.67 -3.98
CA VAL A 157 -7.89 13.10 -4.70
C VAL A 157 -7.90 13.51 -6.19
N ASN A 158 -7.64 14.78 -6.49
CA ASN A 158 -7.60 15.25 -7.87
C ASN A 158 -6.47 14.59 -8.67
N LEU A 159 -5.28 14.44 -8.08
CA LEU A 159 -4.15 13.76 -8.72
C LEU A 159 -4.47 12.27 -8.96
N GLU A 160 -5.05 11.59 -7.99
CA GLU A 160 -5.45 10.19 -8.11
C GLU A 160 -6.47 10.00 -9.26
N TRP A 161 -7.44 10.90 -9.37
CA TRP A 161 -8.43 10.85 -10.44
C TRP A 161 -7.80 11.10 -11.82
N ILE A 162 -6.90 12.08 -11.93
CA ILE A 162 -6.14 12.31 -13.17
C ILE A 162 -5.38 11.05 -13.58
N GLN A 163 -4.64 10.45 -12.66
CA GLN A 163 -3.88 9.24 -12.90
C GLN A 163 -4.77 8.07 -13.33
N LYS A 164 -5.89 7.86 -12.61
CA LYS A 164 -6.84 6.80 -12.94
C LYS A 164 -7.48 7.02 -14.30
N ILE A 165 -7.94 8.23 -14.60
CA ILE A 165 -8.59 8.54 -15.87
C ILE A 165 -7.61 8.30 -17.03
N ILE A 166 -6.41 8.85 -16.98
CA ILE A 166 -5.42 8.72 -18.05
C ILE A 166 -5.01 7.25 -18.20
N ARG A 167 -4.70 6.55 -17.12
CA ARG A 167 -4.32 5.13 -17.19
C ARG A 167 -5.42 4.27 -17.78
N ASP A 168 -6.66 4.43 -17.33
CA ASP A 168 -7.75 3.55 -17.73
C ASP A 168 -8.25 3.89 -19.14
N THR A 169 -8.09 5.14 -19.62
CA THR A 169 -8.38 5.51 -21.01
C THR A 169 -7.26 5.03 -21.96
N ASP A 170 -6.00 5.36 -21.65
CA ASP A 170 -4.90 5.17 -22.59
C ASP A 170 -4.41 3.71 -22.63
N LYS A 171 -4.38 3.02 -21.48
CA LYS A 171 -3.85 1.65 -21.39
C LYS A 171 -4.93 0.57 -21.40
N ARG A 172 -6.16 0.88 -20.98
CA ARG A 172 -7.24 -0.11 -20.84
C ARG A 172 -8.41 0.11 -21.80
N GLY A 173 -8.39 1.18 -22.60
CA GLY A 173 -9.38 1.47 -23.63
C GLY A 173 -10.78 1.83 -23.12
N HIS A 174 -10.92 2.22 -21.86
CA HIS A 174 -12.21 2.68 -21.34
C HIS A 174 -12.52 4.10 -21.78
N SER A 175 -13.80 4.45 -21.96
CA SER A 175 -14.16 5.84 -22.18
C SER A 175 -13.97 6.68 -20.90
N ARG A 176 -13.64 7.95 -21.08
CA ARG A 176 -13.46 8.88 -19.96
C ARG A 176 -14.71 8.97 -19.08
N GLU A 177 -15.90 8.96 -19.69
CA GLU A 177 -17.19 8.96 -19.02
C GLU A 177 -17.39 7.72 -18.14
N ALA A 178 -17.02 6.53 -18.65
CA ALA A 178 -17.12 5.29 -17.89
C ALA A 178 -16.19 5.28 -16.68
N VAL A 179 -14.95 5.79 -16.84
CA VAL A 179 -14.01 5.93 -15.72
C VAL A 179 -14.51 6.94 -14.69
N THR A 180 -15.00 8.10 -15.13
CA THR A 180 -15.56 9.13 -14.25
C THR A 180 -16.75 8.58 -13.42
N GLN A 181 -17.68 7.88 -14.06
CA GLN A 181 -18.78 7.22 -13.38
C GLN A 181 -18.30 6.15 -12.39
N SER A 182 -17.24 5.42 -12.72
CA SER A 182 -16.63 4.44 -11.82
C SER A 182 -16.04 5.11 -10.58
N ILE A 183 -15.34 6.23 -10.73
CA ILE A 183 -14.79 7.02 -9.62
C ILE A 183 -15.92 7.47 -8.69
N VAL A 184 -16.94 8.13 -9.23
CA VAL A 184 -18.07 8.66 -8.43
C VAL A 184 -18.78 7.54 -7.67
N ARG A 185 -19.01 6.38 -8.30
CA ARG A 185 -19.66 5.24 -7.64
C ARG A 185 -18.85 4.66 -6.49
N SER A 186 -17.54 4.69 -6.58
CA SER A 186 -16.66 4.11 -5.55
C SER A 186 -16.35 5.03 -4.39
N MET A 187 -16.81 6.29 -4.41
CA MET A 187 -16.47 7.28 -3.38
C MET A 187 -16.98 6.92 -1.98
N GLU A 188 -18.13 6.26 -1.86
CA GLU A 188 -18.67 5.83 -0.58
C GLU A 188 -17.74 4.79 0.09
N ASP A 189 -17.33 3.77 -0.66
CA ASP A 189 -16.38 2.77 -0.19
C ASP A 189 -14.99 3.40 0.08
N TYR A 190 -14.56 4.35 -0.77
CA TYR A 190 -13.31 5.07 -0.58
C TYR A 190 -13.30 5.82 0.77
N ILE A 191 -14.37 6.53 1.10
CA ILE A 191 -14.51 7.24 2.37
C ILE A 191 -14.57 6.27 3.54
N SER A 192 -15.26 5.14 3.38
CA SER A 192 -15.50 4.18 4.46
C SER A 192 -14.29 3.28 4.74
N PHE A 193 -13.56 2.86 3.71
CA PHE A 193 -12.52 1.83 3.85
C PHE A 193 -11.09 2.32 3.59
N ILE A 194 -10.89 3.34 2.74
CA ILE A 194 -9.54 3.79 2.37
C ILE A 194 -9.07 4.95 3.26
N THR A 195 -9.84 6.04 3.32
CA THR A 195 -9.39 7.24 4.03
C THR A 195 -9.16 7.06 5.53
N PRO A 196 -9.95 6.24 6.27
CA PRO A 196 -9.73 6.07 7.72
C PRO A 196 -8.38 5.42 8.08
N GLN A 197 -7.79 4.65 7.16
CA GLN A 197 -6.53 3.98 7.38
C GLN A 197 -5.38 4.97 7.60
N PHE A 198 -5.40 6.12 6.90
CA PHE A 198 -4.34 7.12 6.98
C PHE A 198 -4.19 7.80 8.36
N SER A 199 -5.20 7.72 9.20
CA SER A 199 -5.11 8.15 10.59
C SER A 199 -4.38 7.15 11.49
N ARG A 200 -4.25 5.90 11.06
CA ARG A 200 -3.61 4.80 11.80
C ARG A 200 -2.15 4.57 11.43
N THR A 201 -1.70 5.12 10.30
CA THR A 201 -0.32 4.95 9.81
C THR A 201 0.73 5.53 10.74
N HIS A 202 1.91 4.96 10.74
CA HIS A 202 3.08 5.49 11.44
C HIS A 202 3.71 6.67 10.68
N ILE A 203 3.70 6.58 9.34
CA ILE A 203 4.21 7.62 8.45
C ILE A 203 3.32 7.69 7.20
N ASN A 204 3.04 8.90 6.74
CA ASN A 204 2.30 9.19 5.52
C ASN A 204 3.18 9.91 4.51
N PHE A 205 3.13 9.46 3.28
CA PHE A 205 3.70 10.17 2.12
C PHE A 205 2.57 10.67 1.23
N GLN A 206 2.50 11.97 1.01
CA GLN A 206 1.47 12.59 0.20
C GLN A 206 2.10 13.43 -0.90
N ARG A 207 1.96 13.00 -2.13
CA ARG A 207 2.43 13.76 -3.28
C ARG A 207 1.44 14.87 -3.61
N VAL A 208 1.94 16.12 -3.62
CA VAL A 208 1.15 17.32 -3.83
C VAL A 208 1.65 18.02 -5.10
N PRO A 209 0.85 18.07 -6.17
CA PRO A 209 1.20 18.79 -7.39
C PRO A 209 1.34 20.28 -7.14
N THR A 210 2.29 20.93 -7.84
CA THR A 210 2.50 22.38 -7.88
C THR A 210 1.87 23.03 -9.11
N VAL A 211 1.29 22.23 -9.98
CA VAL A 211 0.53 22.65 -11.16
C VAL A 211 -0.97 22.56 -10.90
N ASP A 212 -1.75 23.25 -11.71
CA ASP A 212 -3.21 23.24 -11.56
C ASP A 212 -3.81 21.85 -11.81
N THR A 213 -4.48 21.34 -10.79
CA THR A 213 -5.25 20.08 -10.81
C THR A 213 -6.72 20.29 -10.47
N SER A 214 -7.21 21.53 -10.54
CA SER A 214 -8.58 21.88 -10.12
C SER A 214 -9.66 21.14 -10.90
N ASN A 215 -9.40 20.80 -12.16
CA ASN A 215 -10.30 20.01 -13.00
C ASN A 215 -9.67 18.67 -13.43
N PRO A 216 -9.74 17.63 -12.60
CA PRO A 216 -9.15 16.32 -12.90
C PRO A 216 -9.80 15.65 -14.12
N PHE A 217 -11.05 15.99 -14.42
CA PHE A 217 -11.80 15.36 -15.52
C PHE A 217 -11.39 15.88 -16.91
N SER A 218 -10.71 17.02 -17.00
CA SER A 218 -10.22 17.58 -18.27
C SER A 218 -8.70 17.48 -18.43
N ALA A 219 -7.98 16.96 -17.44
CA ALA A 219 -6.54 16.84 -17.47
C ALA A 219 -6.05 15.97 -18.64
N LYS A 220 -4.99 16.43 -19.32
CA LYS A 220 -4.40 15.75 -20.49
C LYS A 220 -3.10 15.02 -20.15
N ALA A 221 -2.47 15.36 -19.03
CA ALA A 221 -1.23 14.76 -18.56
C ALA A 221 -1.25 14.59 -17.05
N ILE A 222 -0.49 13.60 -16.57
CA ILE A 222 -0.25 13.42 -15.14
C ILE A 222 0.88 14.36 -14.74
N PRO A 223 0.73 15.20 -13.70
CA PRO A 223 1.83 15.98 -13.16
C PRO A 223 3.06 15.11 -12.89
N THR A 224 4.24 15.57 -13.27
CA THR A 224 5.51 14.86 -13.05
C THR A 224 5.96 14.96 -11.58
N LEU A 225 7.00 14.21 -11.20
CA LEU A 225 7.59 14.33 -9.86
C LEU A 225 8.18 15.73 -9.66
N ASP A 226 8.82 16.31 -10.68
CA ASP A 226 9.41 17.66 -10.60
C ASP A 226 8.34 18.77 -10.51
N GLU A 227 7.11 18.46 -10.90
CA GLU A 227 5.95 19.34 -10.73
C GLU A 227 5.19 19.04 -9.42
N SER A 228 5.88 18.50 -8.40
CA SER A 228 5.25 18.10 -7.15
C SER A 228 6.18 18.31 -5.96
N PHE A 229 5.59 18.44 -4.78
CA PHE A 229 6.24 18.16 -3.50
C PHE A 229 5.69 16.86 -2.90
N VAL A 230 6.46 16.28 -1.97
CA VAL A 230 5.97 15.19 -1.11
C VAL A 230 5.91 15.70 0.32
N VAL A 231 4.71 15.68 0.89
CA VAL A 231 4.47 16.00 2.30
C VAL A 231 4.56 14.69 3.09
N ILE A 232 5.51 14.62 4.01
CA ILE A 232 5.81 13.43 4.81
C ILE A 232 5.43 13.72 6.25
N ARG A 233 4.36 13.09 6.74
CA ARG A 233 3.88 13.25 8.11
C ARG A 233 4.21 12.01 8.93
N CYS A 234 4.96 12.18 10.01
CA CYS A 234 5.26 11.13 10.97
C CYS A 234 4.31 11.23 12.16
N ARG A 235 3.77 10.08 12.64
CA ARG A 235 2.91 10.05 13.83
C ARG A 235 3.71 10.38 15.07
N GLU A 236 4.83 9.70 15.26
CA GLU A 236 5.77 9.92 16.34
C GLU A 236 7.05 10.50 15.77
N SER A 237 7.39 11.69 16.23
CA SER A 237 8.51 12.46 15.68
C SER A 237 9.69 12.62 16.65
N SER A 238 9.53 12.19 17.91
CA SER A 238 10.53 12.40 18.96
C SER A 238 11.86 11.66 18.74
N GLN A 239 11.84 10.61 17.95
CA GLN A 239 13.04 9.80 17.62
C GLN A 239 13.63 10.13 16.25
N LEU A 240 13.06 11.09 15.51
CA LEU A 240 13.47 11.44 14.17
C LEU A 240 14.40 12.65 14.19
N ASP A 241 15.56 12.52 13.53
CA ASP A 241 16.53 13.61 13.38
C ASP A 241 16.20 14.47 12.14
N PHE A 242 15.18 15.34 12.30
CA PHE A 242 14.81 16.26 11.21
C PHE A 242 15.94 17.19 10.76
N PRO A 243 16.79 17.76 11.63
CA PRO A 243 17.97 18.49 11.19
C PRO A 243 18.85 17.69 10.23
N TYR A 244 19.09 16.42 10.51
CA TYR A 244 19.83 15.53 9.60
C TYR A 244 19.12 15.38 8.26
N TYR A 245 17.80 15.09 8.25
CA TYR A 245 17.06 14.91 6.99
C TYR A 245 17.04 16.18 6.16
N LEU A 246 16.89 17.34 6.77
CA LEU A 246 16.96 18.64 6.10
C LEU A 246 18.34 18.89 5.48
N SER A 247 19.41 18.45 6.10
CA SER A 247 20.77 18.58 5.56
C SER A 247 21.04 17.61 4.39
N MET A 248 20.38 16.46 4.37
CA MET A 248 20.58 15.42 3.35
C MET A 248 19.68 15.59 2.13
N ILE A 249 18.55 16.29 2.26
CA ILE A 249 17.57 16.44 1.18
C ILE A 249 17.48 17.92 0.79
N ASP A 250 18.22 18.30 -0.23
CA ASP A 250 18.22 19.67 -0.74
C ASP A 250 16.80 20.10 -1.17
N GLY A 251 16.43 21.35 -0.82
CA GLY A 251 15.12 21.92 -1.08
C GLY A 251 14.01 21.45 -0.13
N SER A 252 14.36 20.68 0.90
CA SER A 252 13.39 20.25 1.93
C SER A 252 13.18 21.31 3.01
N PHE A 253 12.02 21.27 3.66
CA PHE A 253 11.69 22.14 4.80
C PHE A 253 10.66 21.48 5.72
N MET A 254 10.58 21.99 6.97
CA MET A 254 9.54 21.57 7.92
C MET A 254 8.31 22.46 7.77
N SER A 255 7.14 21.87 7.48
CA SER A 255 5.87 22.62 7.50
C SER A 255 5.21 22.58 8.89
N ARG A 256 5.50 21.57 9.68
CA ARG A 256 5.07 21.39 11.08
C ARG A 256 6.14 20.59 11.82
N ILE A 257 6.03 20.52 13.15
CA ILE A 257 6.99 19.81 14.00
C ILE A 257 7.20 18.32 13.64
N ASN A 258 6.21 17.71 13.02
CA ASN A 258 6.23 16.30 12.60
C ASN A 258 6.02 16.11 11.09
N THR A 259 6.20 17.16 10.29
CA THR A 259 5.89 17.13 8.87
C THR A 259 7.01 17.74 8.06
N LEU A 260 7.75 16.87 7.36
CA LEU A 260 8.79 17.21 6.41
C LEU A 260 8.17 17.34 5.01
N VAL A 261 8.60 18.36 4.26
CA VAL A 261 8.23 18.55 2.85
C VAL A 261 9.49 18.46 2.00
N VAL A 262 9.45 17.65 0.96
CA VAL A 262 10.59 17.45 0.05
C VAL A 262 10.16 17.62 -1.40
N PRO A 263 11.06 18.06 -2.31
CA PRO A 263 10.78 18.05 -3.74
C PRO A 263 10.38 16.66 -4.22
N GLY A 264 9.42 16.55 -5.13
CA GLY A 264 8.88 15.26 -5.56
C GLY A 264 9.92 14.31 -6.15
N GLY A 265 10.90 14.83 -6.91
CA GLY A 265 12.03 14.06 -7.42
C GLY A 265 12.95 13.48 -6.34
N LYS A 266 12.81 13.91 -5.07
CA LYS A 266 13.57 13.41 -3.92
C LYS A 266 12.78 12.40 -3.06
N MET A 267 11.60 11.97 -3.51
CA MET A 267 10.73 11.05 -2.75
C MET A 267 11.45 9.74 -2.39
N GLY A 268 12.13 9.10 -3.34
CA GLY A 268 12.87 7.85 -3.09
C GLY A 268 13.95 8.02 -2.02
N LEU A 269 14.79 9.06 -2.13
CA LEU A 269 15.79 9.38 -1.13
C LEU A 269 15.18 9.62 0.25
N ALA A 270 14.06 10.37 0.32
CA ALA A 270 13.37 10.62 1.58
C ALA A 270 12.81 9.32 2.20
N MET A 271 12.25 8.43 1.37
CA MET A 271 11.80 7.11 1.82
C MET A 271 12.95 6.29 2.41
N GLU A 272 14.08 6.21 1.70
CA GLU A 272 15.24 5.47 2.18
C GLU A 272 15.78 6.03 3.50
N LEU A 273 15.95 7.35 3.61
CA LEU A 273 16.46 7.99 4.81
C LEU A 273 15.54 7.81 6.03
N LEU A 274 14.23 7.89 5.84
CA LEU A 274 13.25 7.79 6.92
C LEU A 274 12.91 6.34 7.29
N LEU A 275 12.76 5.46 6.31
CA LEU A 275 12.29 4.10 6.55
C LEU A 275 13.41 3.13 6.93
N THR A 276 14.65 3.34 6.45
CA THR A 276 15.78 2.46 6.80
C THR A 276 15.99 2.36 8.32
N PRO A 277 16.08 3.46 9.08
CA PRO A 277 16.23 3.36 10.53
C PRO A 277 15.00 2.72 11.20
N MET A 278 13.78 2.97 10.72
CA MET A 278 12.57 2.36 11.28
C MET A 278 12.54 0.84 11.06
N ILE A 279 12.93 0.38 9.87
CA ILE A 279 12.99 -1.05 9.54
C ILE A 279 14.15 -1.72 10.31
N LYS A 280 15.29 -1.05 10.42
CA LYS A 280 16.42 -1.55 11.21
C LYS A 280 16.05 -1.75 12.67
N ASP A 281 15.35 -0.80 13.28
CA ASP A 281 14.88 -0.90 14.65
C ASP A 281 13.87 -2.05 14.81
N LEU A 282 12.97 -2.23 13.84
CA LEU A 282 12.04 -3.36 13.80
C LEU A 282 12.78 -4.71 13.77
N MET A 283 13.83 -4.82 12.97
CA MET A 283 14.65 -6.04 12.89
C MET A 283 15.46 -6.29 14.18
N LEU A 284 15.95 -5.25 14.83
CA LEU A 284 16.61 -5.39 16.14
C LEU A 284 15.66 -5.92 17.20
N ARG A 285 14.45 -5.38 17.29
CA ARG A 285 13.42 -5.85 18.22
C ARG A 285 12.99 -7.30 17.95
N LYS A 286 12.88 -7.71 16.67
CA LYS A 286 12.65 -9.12 16.30
C LYS A 286 13.73 -10.03 16.86
N ASN A 287 14.99 -9.65 16.69
CA ASN A 287 16.13 -10.45 17.14
C ASN A 287 16.19 -10.57 18.67
N GLU A 288 15.87 -9.50 19.40
CA GLU A 288 15.77 -9.53 20.86
C GLU A 288 14.68 -10.50 21.35
N VAL A 289 13.51 -10.47 20.73
CA VAL A 289 12.40 -11.41 21.05
C VAL A 289 12.81 -12.84 20.78
N ASN A 290 13.45 -13.12 19.65
CA ASN A 290 13.90 -14.47 19.32
C ASN A 290 14.96 -14.96 20.32
N THR A 291 15.95 -14.14 20.67
CA THR A 291 16.98 -14.49 21.67
C THR A 291 16.36 -14.81 23.04
N GLN A 292 15.37 -14.04 23.50
CA GLN A 292 14.67 -14.30 24.75
C GLN A 292 13.90 -15.62 24.73
N LEU A 293 13.22 -15.92 23.62
CA LEU A 293 12.47 -17.16 23.49
C LEU A 293 13.37 -18.40 23.42
N ASP A 294 14.49 -18.31 22.69
CA ASP A 294 15.46 -19.38 22.60
C ASP A 294 16.10 -19.67 23.98
N TRP A 295 16.33 -18.65 24.79
CA TRP A 295 16.81 -18.79 26.15
C TRP A 295 15.77 -19.47 27.07
N MET A 296 14.51 -19.11 26.92
CA MET A 296 13.39 -19.72 27.70
C MET A 296 13.09 -21.17 27.27
N SER A 297 13.34 -21.55 26.02
CA SER A 297 13.10 -22.90 25.50
C SER A 297 14.29 -23.86 25.74
N GLY A 298 15.44 -23.33 26.10
CA GLY A 298 16.64 -24.11 26.46
C GLY A 298 16.77 -24.42 27.95
N LEU A 299 15.77 -24.00 28.75
CA LEU A 299 15.57 -24.37 30.13
C LEU A 299 14.48 -25.44 30.24
#